data_45662714c73e8f98080f03f912e7c78c
#
_entry.id   45662714c73e8f98080f03f912e7c78c
#
_cell.length_a   1.000
_cell.length_b   1.000
_cell.length_c   1.000
_cell.angle_alpha   90.00
_cell.angle_beta   90.00
_cell.angle_gamma   90.00
#
_symmetry.space_group_name_H-M   'P 1'
#
loop_
_entity.id
_entity.type
_entity.pdbx_description
1 polymer ?
#
loop_
_entity_poly.entity_id
_entity_poly.type
_entity_poly.pdbx_seq_one_letter_code
_entity_poly.pdbx_strand_id
1 'polypeptide(L)'
;EQSSVYRQLVARLGEDRVLLAAKPSDAPADQWARASTVVFVCGSTSERSYDSEFDDNGAAKAVTEYGATCGEGVDLSDIRLPWSQDDMLGEVAALTTAPIVSVAVCGRAHVLTDVLERSAVTIWAGYAGQYGPQAVADVLVDGADMSGRLPVTLPAYPAAIPVRYNDRQSAAHVYKDAAEPILRGFGYGAGSLAAVTFSEMHADTQSHPGEVLVQVTAHADDHGAAGAVNLFAHVSGGRRIPRLAMLVDSVYMDLNAGERRDIAFHVPCDRLRDVGDGQVQVTCTLDGDSTHTVTATLPGEY
;
A
#
# COMPACT_ATOMS: atom_id res chain seq x y z
N GLU A 1 -13.62 -25.34 -6.67
CA GLU A 1 -12.97 -24.67 -7.81
C GLU A 1 -12.44 -23.31 -7.37
N GLN A 2 -11.14 -23.08 -7.51
CA GLN A 2 -10.55 -21.78 -7.09
C GLN A 2 -11.10 -20.66 -7.99
N SER A 3 -11.60 -19.59 -7.38
CA SER A 3 -11.98 -18.38 -8.09
C SER A 3 -10.73 -17.64 -8.59
N SER A 4 -10.80 -17.04 -9.78
CA SER A 4 -9.75 -16.18 -10.32
C SER A 4 -10.33 -14.86 -10.81
N VAL A 5 -9.51 -13.81 -10.93
CA VAL A 5 -9.94 -12.52 -11.51
C VAL A 5 -10.57 -12.74 -12.89
N TYR A 6 -9.95 -13.56 -13.74
CA TYR A 6 -10.50 -13.91 -15.06
C TYR A 6 -11.94 -14.47 -14.97
N ARG A 7 -12.16 -15.47 -14.10
CA ARG A 7 -13.52 -16.06 -13.94
C ARG A 7 -14.53 -15.06 -13.43
N GLN A 8 -14.12 -14.18 -12.52
CA GLN A 8 -14.98 -13.12 -12.00
C GLN A 8 -15.33 -12.08 -13.08
N LEU A 9 -14.38 -11.74 -13.95
CA LEU A 9 -14.65 -10.85 -15.08
C LEU A 9 -15.57 -11.52 -16.12
N VAL A 10 -15.34 -12.78 -16.45
CA VAL A 10 -16.24 -13.55 -17.35
C VAL A 10 -17.66 -13.60 -16.82
N ALA A 11 -17.82 -13.85 -15.52
CA ALA A 11 -19.15 -13.92 -14.90
C ALA A 11 -19.93 -12.59 -14.98
N ARG A 12 -19.25 -11.44 -14.99
CA ARG A 12 -19.86 -10.11 -15.06
C ARG A 12 -20.04 -9.59 -16.47
N LEU A 13 -19.07 -9.87 -17.34
CA LEU A 13 -18.99 -9.24 -18.65
C LEU A 13 -19.42 -10.19 -19.81
N GLY A 14 -19.40 -11.50 -19.58
CA GLY A 14 -19.62 -12.51 -20.59
C GLY A 14 -18.30 -13.06 -21.18
N GLU A 15 -18.33 -14.33 -21.59
CA GLU A 15 -17.16 -15.06 -22.10
C GLU A 15 -16.66 -14.49 -23.45
N ASP A 16 -17.53 -13.97 -24.26
CA ASP A 16 -17.24 -13.34 -25.56
C ASP A 16 -16.53 -11.97 -25.43
N ARG A 17 -16.54 -11.38 -24.26
CA ARG A 17 -15.94 -10.07 -23.97
C ARG A 17 -14.63 -10.11 -23.21
N VAL A 18 -14.25 -11.27 -22.68
CA VAL A 18 -13.05 -11.43 -21.83
C VAL A 18 -12.13 -12.48 -22.42
N LEU A 19 -10.97 -12.05 -22.89
CA LEU A 19 -9.92 -12.92 -23.38
C LEU A 19 -8.87 -13.15 -22.29
N LEU A 20 -8.46 -14.40 -22.09
CA LEU A 20 -7.31 -14.74 -21.24
C LEU A 20 -6.08 -14.99 -22.10
N ALA A 21 -5.00 -14.29 -21.83
CA ALA A 21 -3.66 -14.54 -22.38
C ALA A 21 -2.68 -14.72 -21.22
N ALA A 22 -1.97 -15.84 -21.17
CA ALA A 22 -0.94 -16.07 -20.17
C ALA A 22 0.38 -15.35 -20.53
N LYS A 23 0.59 -15.11 -21.82
CA LYS A 23 1.70 -14.35 -22.38
C LYS A 23 1.25 -13.57 -23.63
N PRO A 24 1.98 -12.52 -24.05
CA PRO A 24 1.57 -11.69 -25.17
C PRO A 24 1.29 -12.45 -26.47
N SER A 25 2.04 -13.51 -26.74
CA SER A 25 1.86 -14.34 -27.95
C SER A 25 0.61 -15.22 -27.98
N ASP A 26 -0.12 -15.34 -26.88
CA ASP A 26 -1.32 -16.18 -26.80
C ASP A 26 -2.54 -15.50 -27.44
N ALA A 27 -2.45 -14.20 -27.72
CA ALA A 27 -3.49 -13.45 -28.41
C ALA A 27 -2.98 -12.85 -29.73
N PRO A 28 -3.76 -12.92 -30.82
CA PRO A 28 -3.42 -12.27 -32.10
C PRO A 28 -3.36 -10.75 -31.97
N ALA A 29 -2.58 -10.11 -32.84
CA ALA A 29 -2.36 -8.65 -32.81
C ALA A 29 -3.66 -7.84 -32.97
N ASP A 30 -4.62 -8.33 -33.72
CA ASP A 30 -5.92 -7.68 -33.89
C ASP A 30 -6.76 -7.67 -32.60
N GLN A 31 -6.61 -8.67 -31.74
CA GLN A 31 -7.28 -8.70 -30.44
C GLN A 31 -6.66 -7.69 -29.48
N TRP A 32 -5.34 -7.54 -29.45
CA TRP A 32 -4.68 -6.47 -28.71
C TRP A 32 -5.12 -5.09 -29.17
N ALA A 33 -5.21 -4.87 -30.47
CA ALA A 33 -5.67 -3.62 -31.06
C ALA A 33 -7.14 -3.28 -30.76
N ARG A 34 -7.99 -4.29 -30.54
CA ARG A 34 -9.42 -4.13 -30.25
C ARG A 34 -9.75 -4.09 -28.78
N ALA A 35 -8.81 -4.40 -27.90
CA ALA A 35 -9.02 -4.34 -26.46
C ALA A 35 -9.41 -2.93 -26.04
N SER A 36 -10.46 -2.79 -25.24
CA SER A 36 -10.84 -1.53 -24.61
C SER A 36 -10.10 -1.29 -23.30
N THR A 37 -9.66 -2.35 -22.65
CA THR A 37 -8.88 -2.34 -21.40
C THR A 37 -8.08 -3.64 -21.32
N VAL A 38 -6.87 -3.54 -20.81
CA VAL A 38 -6.05 -4.71 -20.46
C VAL A 38 -5.95 -4.79 -18.95
N VAL A 39 -6.29 -5.94 -18.37
CA VAL A 39 -6.06 -6.24 -16.95
C VAL A 39 -4.81 -7.10 -16.86
N PHE A 40 -3.71 -6.52 -16.38
CA PHE A 40 -2.44 -7.20 -16.20
C PHE A 40 -2.30 -7.68 -14.75
N VAL A 41 -2.42 -9.00 -14.53
CA VAL A 41 -2.25 -9.58 -13.19
C VAL A 41 -0.81 -10.02 -13.02
N CYS A 42 -0.12 -9.46 -12.03
CA CYS A 42 1.27 -9.75 -11.73
C CYS A 42 1.46 -10.02 -10.23
N GLY A 43 2.65 -10.45 -9.84
CA GLY A 43 3.00 -10.60 -8.43
C GLY A 43 3.87 -11.81 -8.14
N SER A 44 3.72 -12.32 -6.92
CA SER A 44 4.54 -13.38 -6.35
C SER A 44 3.69 -14.52 -5.81
N THR A 45 4.29 -15.68 -5.60
CA THR A 45 3.61 -16.84 -5.05
C THR A 45 4.32 -17.37 -3.81
N SER A 46 3.55 -17.86 -2.84
CA SER A 46 4.04 -18.67 -1.72
C SER A 46 3.79 -20.16 -1.94
N GLU A 47 3.35 -20.55 -3.13
CA GLU A 47 3.09 -21.94 -3.48
C GLU A 47 4.36 -22.77 -3.42
N ARG A 48 4.27 -23.93 -2.78
CA ARG A 48 5.37 -24.89 -2.63
C ARG A 48 4.90 -26.26 -3.09
N SER A 49 5.81 -27.00 -3.73
CA SER A 49 5.57 -28.42 -3.98
C SER A 49 5.51 -29.18 -2.65
N TYR A 50 4.55 -30.10 -2.50
CA TYR A 50 4.55 -31.02 -1.36
C TYR A 50 5.75 -31.97 -1.32
N ASP A 51 6.47 -32.08 -2.43
CA ASP A 51 7.72 -32.86 -2.54
C ASP A 51 8.95 -32.01 -2.18
N SER A 52 8.75 -30.77 -1.68
CA SER A 52 9.85 -29.89 -1.29
C SER A 52 10.60 -30.49 -0.11
N GLU A 53 11.92 -30.56 -0.23
CA GLU A 53 12.79 -30.85 0.90
C GLU A 53 12.88 -29.62 1.80
N PHE A 54 13.02 -29.86 3.09
CA PHE A 54 13.19 -28.83 4.10
C PHE A 54 14.58 -28.90 4.71
N ASP A 55 15.13 -27.75 5.08
CA ASP A 55 16.31 -27.65 5.91
C ASP A 55 15.99 -27.96 7.37
N ASP A 56 17.01 -28.21 8.18
CA ASP A 56 16.87 -28.57 9.61
C ASP A 56 16.14 -27.49 10.43
N ASN A 57 16.10 -26.24 9.96
CA ASN A 57 15.39 -25.14 10.58
C ASN A 57 13.92 -25.03 10.13
N GLY A 58 13.44 -25.95 9.30
CA GLY A 58 12.09 -25.96 8.75
C GLY A 58 11.89 -25.06 7.52
N ALA A 59 12.93 -24.41 7.01
CA ALA A 59 12.85 -23.66 5.77
C ALA A 59 12.75 -24.59 4.57
N ALA A 60 11.86 -24.30 3.61
CA ALA A 60 11.84 -25.05 2.36
C ALA A 60 13.11 -24.75 1.56
N LYS A 61 13.80 -25.79 1.07
CA LYS A 61 14.93 -25.62 0.17
C LYS A 61 14.47 -24.90 -1.10
N ALA A 62 15.32 -24.02 -1.62
CA ALA A 62 15.03 -23.29 -2.84
C ALA A 62 14.74 -24.28 -3.98
N VAL A 63 13.52 -24.21 -4.54
CA VAL A 63 13.12 -24.97 -5.70
C VAL A 63 13.37 -24.13 -6.94
N THR A 64 14.01 -24.72 -7.92
CA THR A 64 14.35 -24.12 -9.20
C THR A 64 13.13 -23.68 -9.99
N GLU A 65 13.29 -22.73 -10.84
CA GLU A 65 12.52 -22.18 -11.96
C GLU A 65 11.07 -21.68 -11.71
N TYR A 66 10.24 -22.32 -10.85
CA TYR A 66 8.86 -21.89 -10.53
C TYR A 66 8.49 -22.06 -9.06
N GLY A 67 9.46 -21.98 -8.17
CA GLY A 67 9.25 -22.11 -6.73
C GLY A 67 8.64 -20.86 -6.09
N ALA A 68 8.34 -20.96 -4.79
CA ALA A 68 7.87 -19.83 -4.00
C ALA A 68 8.82 -18.63 -4.10
N THR A 69 8.26 -17.45 -4.38
CA THR A 69 8.98 -16.17 -4.47
C THR A 69 8.68 -15.26 -3.28
N CYS A 70 7.87 -15.72 -2.33
CA CYS A 70 7.63 -15.10 -1.04
C CYS A 70 7.14 -16.15 -0.03
N GLY A 71 7.06 -15.77 1.23
CA GLY A 71 6.63 -16.62 2.33
C GLY A 71 7.75 -16.93 3.30
N GLU A 72 7.45 -17.78 4.30
CA GLU A 72 8.40 -18.16 5.32
C GLU A 72 9.61 -18.88 4.73
N GLY A 73 10.82 -18.46 5.15
CA GLY A 73 12.08 -19.05 4.68
C GLY A 73 12.42 -18.74 3.21
N VAL A 74 11.72 -17.82 2.57
CA VAL A 74 11.99 -17.42 1.18
C VAL A 74 12.50 -15.98 1.17
N ASP A 75 13.82 -15.81 1.07
CA ASP A 75 14.48 -14.53 0.90
C ASP A 75 14.88 -14.31 -0.56
N LEU A 76 14.78 -13.08 -1.03
CA LEU A 76 15.18 -12.67 -2.36
C LEU A 76 16.31 -11.65 -2.29
N SER A 77 17.37 -11.86 -3.06
CA SER A 77 18.42 -10.86 -3.28
C SER A 77 17.98 -9.76 -4.26
N ASP A 78 17.06 -10.09 -5.14
CA ASP A 78 16.41 -9.16 -6.06
C ASP A 78 14.90 -9.19 -5.83
N ILE A 79 14.33 -8.04 -5.47
CA ILE A 79 12.90 -7.90 -5.15
C ILE A 79 12.08 -7.32 -6.31
N ARG A 80 12.61 -7.29 -7.53
CA ARG A 80 11.78 -7.05 -8.73
C ARG A 80 10.75 -8.16 -8.88
N LEU A 81 9.76 -7.93 -9.70
CA LEU A 81 8.75 -8.95 -9.99
C LEU A 81 9.43 -10.20 -10.58
N PRO A 82 9.09 -11.41 -10.10
CA PRO A 82 9.68 -12.65 -10.59
C PRO A 82 9.27 -12.93 -12.04
N TRP A 83 10.03 -13.82 -12.70
CA TRP A 83 9.73 -14.36 -14.04
C TRP A 83 9.59 -13.30 -15.14
N SER A 84 10.40 -12.24 -15.06
CA SER A 84 10.41 -11.15 -16.06
C SER A 84 9.03 -10.55 -16.35
N GLN A 85 8.18 -10.43 -15.32
CA GLN A 85 6.84 -9.85 -15.47
C GLN A 85 6.90 -8.38 -15.91
N ASP A 86 7.94 -7.65 -15.52
CA ASP A 86 8.17 -6.27 -15.95
C ASP A 86 8.42 -6.20 -17.47
N ASP A 87 9.23 -7.13 -18.03
CA ASP A 87 9.46 -7.24 -19.47
C ASP A 87 8.18 -7.59 -20.21
N MET A 88 7.40 -8.56 -19.67
CA MET A 88 6.10 -8.94 -20.22
C MET A 88 5.12 -7.77 -20.26
N LEU A 89 5.07 -6.94 -19.23
CA LEU A 89 4.26 -5.72 -19.21
C LEU A 89 4.72 -4.74 -20.30
N GLY A 90 6.04 -4.62 -20.51
CA GLY A 90 6.61 -3.82 -21.59
C GLY A 90 6.16 -4.30 -22.97
N GLU A 91 6.17 -5.61 -23.21
CA GLU A 91 5.65 -6.21 -24.45
C GLU A 91 4.16 -5.93 -24.64
N VAL A 92 3.33 -6.13 -23.59
CA VAL A 92 1.89 -5.83 -23.62
C VAL A 92 1.65 -4.35 -23.97
N ALA A 93 2.37 -3.44 -23.33
CA ALA A 93 2.24 -2.00 -23.58
C ALA A 93 2.60 -1.61 -25.03
N ALA A 94 3.46 -2.39 -25.70
CA ALA A 94 3.79 -2.17 -27.10
C ALA A 94 2.73 -2.71 -28.09
N LEU A 95 1.86 -3.61 -27.65
CA LEU A 95 0.84 -4.25 -28.49
C LEU A 95 -0.51 -3.54 -28.50
N THR A 96 -0.76 -2.66 -27.54
CA THR A 96 -2.06 -2.01 -27.40
C THR A 96 -1.93 -0.52 -27.02
N THR A 97 -2.94 0.26 -27.39
CA THR A 97 -3.15 1.62 -26.90
C THR A 97 -4.23 1.71 -25.83
N ALA A 98 -4.85 0.58 -25.49
CA ALA A 98 -5.84 0.52 -24.42
C ALA A 98 -5.19 0.80 -23.06
N PRO A 99 -5.93 1.40 -22.11
CA PRO A 99 -5.43 1.58 -20.76
C PRO A 99 -5.14 0.21 -20.11
N ILE A 100 -4.00 0.11 -19.47
CA ILE A 100 -3.60 -1.06 -18.70
C ILE A 100 -3.96 -0.82 -17.23
N VAL A 101 -4.69 -1.74 -16.63
CA VAL A 101 -4.96 -1.81 -15.20
C VAL A 101 -4.15 -2.97 -14.63
N SER A 102 -3.15 -2.67 -13.83
CA SER A 102 -2.34 -3.71 -13.21
C SER A 102 -2.88 -4.10 -11.84
N VAL A 103 -2.94 -5.41 -11.58
CA VAL A 103 -3.34 -6.00 -10.31
C VAL A 103 -2.15 -6.77 -9.74
N ALA A 104 -1.50 -6.18 -8.75
CA ALA A 104 -0.32 -6.74 -8.09
C ALA A 104 -0.74 -7.63 -6.92
N VAL A 105 -0.66 -8.97 -7.09
CA VAL A 105 -0.94 -9.97 -6.07
C VAL A 105 0.38 -10.36 -5.42
N CYS A 106 0.77 -9.66 -4.37
CA CYS A 106 2.11 -9.74 -3.79
C CYS A 106 2.07 -10.08 -2.31
N GLY A 107 2.81 -11.11 -1.91
CA GLY A 107 3.01 -11.45 -0.50
C GLY A 107 4.13 -10.65 0.18
N ARG A 108 4.81 -9.77 -0.55
CA ARG A 108 5.85 -8.84 -0.07
C ARG A 108 5.84 -7.55 -0.88
N ALA A 109 6.55 -6.53 -0.39
CA ALA A 109 6.83 -5.34 -1.16
C ALA A 109 7.84 -5.67 -2.28
N HIS A 110 7.37 -5.72 -3.52
CA HIS A 110 8.21 -5.78 -4.73
C HIS A 110 8.48 -4.36 -5.24
N VAL A 111 9.51 -4.22 -6.07
CA VAL A 111 9.69 -3.02 -6.90
C VAL A 111 8.61 -3.05 -7.97
N LEU A 112 7.76 -2.03 -7.98
CA LEU A 112 6.64 -1.90 -8.92
C LEU A 112 6.76 -0.62 -9.76
N THR A 113 7.97 -0.11 -9.96
CA THR A 113 8.19 1.16 -10.67
C THR A 113 7.69 1.06 -12.10
N ASP A 114 8.12 0.05 -12.86
CA ASP A 114 7.67 -0.17 -14.24
C ASP A 114 6.16 -0.43 -14.33
N VAL A 115 5.58 -1.12 -13.31
CA VAL A 115 4.14 -1.37 -13.25
C VAL A 115 3.37 -0.05 -13.11
N LEU A 116 3.81 0.84 -12.21
CA LEU A 116 3.13 2.11 -12.00
C LEU A 116 3.29 3.06 -13.20
N GLU A 117 4.44 3.03 -13.87
CA GLU A 117 4.72 3.90 -15.03
C GLU A 117 3.93 3.49 -16.28
N ARG A 118 3.71 2.19 -16.47
CA ARG A 118 3.04 1.65 -17.67
C ARG A 118 1.53 1.45 -17.50
N SER A 119 1.00 1.59 -16.29
CA SER A 119 -0.41 1.35 -15.99
C SER A 119 -1.17 2.65 -15.75
N ALA A 120 -2.36 2.75 -16.29
CA ALA A 120 -3.30 3.83 -15.97
C ALA A 120 -3.76 3.75 -14.51
N VAL A 121 -3.91 2.52 -13.98
CA VAL A 121 -4.26 2.23 -12.59
C VAL A 121 -3.45 1.02 -12.12
N THR A 122 -2.98 1.06 -10.89
CA THR A 122 -2.35 -0.09 -10.22
C THR A 122 -3.07 -0.40 -8.92
N ILE A 123 -3.56 -1.63 -8.79
CA ILE A 123 -4.19 -2.17 -7.59
C ILE A 123 -3.18 -3.06 -6.88
N TRP A 124 -2.74 -2.71 -5.69
CA TRP A 124 -1.96 -3.60 -4.85
C TRP A 124 -2.92 -4.45 -4.00
N ALA A 125 -3.17 -5.68 -4.43
CA ALA A 125 -4.16 -6.56 -3.82
C ALA A 125 -3.63 -7.37 -2.63
N GLY A 126 -2.30 -7.49 -2.48
CA GLY A 126 -1.71 -8.38 -1.49
C GLY A 126 -2.20 -9.83 -1.67
N TYR A 127 -2.26 -10.59 -0.58
CA TYR A 127 -2.90 -11.91 -0.54
C TYR A 127 -4.31 -11.77 0.06
N ALA A 128 -5.27 -11.43 -0.77
CA ALA A 128 -6.63 -11.08 -0.36
C ALA A 128 -7.55 -12.30 -0.04
N GLY A 129 -6.99 -13.52 -0.02
CA GLY A 129 -7.73 -14.74 0.31
C GLY A 129 -8.75 -15.15 -0.75
N GLN A 130 -9.70 -16.02 -0.36
CA GLN A 130 -10.65 -16.64 -1.28
C GLN A 130 -11.62 -15.67 -1.98
N TYR A 131 -11.89 -14.51 -1.38
CA TYR A 131 -12.76 -13.47 -1.93
C TYR A 131 -11.98 -12.37 -2.67
N GLY A 132 -10.64 -12.44 -2.69
CA GLY A 132 -9.79 -11.46 -3.37
C GLY A 132 -10.13 -11.25 -4.85
N PRO A 133 -10.27 -12.31 -5.66
CA PRO A 133 -10.66 -12.18 -7.06
C PRO A 133 -12.03 -11.51 -7.27
N GLN A 134 -12.97 -11.75 -6.37
CA GLN A 134 -14.27 -11.09 -6.40
C GLN A 134 -14.11 -9.60 -6.09
N ALA A 135 -13.42 -9.24 -5.01
CA ALA A 135 -13.20 -7.85 -4.62
C ALA A 135 -12.48 -7.03 -5.71
N VAL A 136 -11.49 -7.63 -6.38
CA VAL A 136 -10.83 -7.00 -7.53
C VAL A 136 -11.83 -6.75 -8.67
N ALA A 137 -12.69 -7.72 -8.98
CA ALA A 137 -13.69 -7.55 -10.03
C ALA A 137 -14.78 -6.53 -9.65
N ASP A 138 -15.16 -6.45 -8.37
CA ASP A 138 -16.10 -5.44 -7.86
C ASP A 138 -15.53 -4.02 -8.08
N VAL A 139 -14.23 -3.82 -7.87
CA VAL A 139 -13.55 -2.55 -8.18
C VAL A 139 -13.49 -2.30 -9.69
N LEU A 140 -13.13 -3.30 -10.49
CA LEU A 140 -12.88 -3.13 -11.92
C LEU A 140 -14.17 -2.92 -12.74
N VAL A 141 -15.29 -3.52 -12.31
CA VAL A 141 -16.52 -3.59 -13.10
C VAL A 141 -17.71 -2.93 -12.39
N ASP A 142 -17.84 -3.15 -11.08
CA ASP A 142 -19.04 -2.75 -10.35
C ASP A 142 -18.86 -1.38 -9.65
N GLY A 143 -17.68 -0.76 -9.76
CA GLY A 143 -17.40 0.56 -9.22
C GLY A 143 -17.23 0.62 -7.71
N ALA A 144 -16.86 -0.52 -7.08
CA ALA A 144 -16.53 -0.52 -5.66
C ALA A 144 -15.34 0.38 -5.36
N ASP A 145 -15.41 1.13 -4.28
CA ASP A 145 -14.34 2.05 -3.87
C ASP A 145 -13.12 1.30 -3.31
N MET A 146 -11.93 1.82 -3.60
CA MET A 146 -10.67 1.35 -3.05
C MET A 146 -10.36 2.12 -1.76
N SER A 147 -10.94 1.71 -0.65
CA SER A 147 -10.74 2.34 0.66
C SER A 147 -9.46 1.91 1.38
N GLY A 148 -8.72 0.94 0.83
CA GLY A 148 -7.52 0.35 1.45
C GLY A 148 -6.29 1.28 1.42
N ARG A 149 -5.41 1.09 2.40
CA ARG A 149 -4.12 1.77 2.52
C ARG A 149 -2.99 0.76 2.40
N LEU A 150 -1.86 1.16 1.80
CA LEU A 150 -0.68 0.30 1.73
C LEU A 150 -0.17 -0.06 3.13
N PRO A 151 -0.10 -1.35 3.48
CA PRO A 151 0.41 -1.81 4.78
C PRO A 151 1.94 -1.90 4.81
N VAL A 152 2.60 -1.53 3.72
CA VAL A 152 4.05 -1.55 3.53
C VAL A 152 4.51 -0.34 2.73
N THR A 153 5.78 0.04 2.89
CA THR A 153 6.43 0.98 1.98
C THR A 153 6.92 0.23 0.74
N LEU A 154 6.59 0.71 -0.46
CA LEU A 154 7.06 0.15 -1.72
C LEU A 154 8.41 0.78 -2.08
N PRO A 155 9.47 -0.03 -2.30
CA PRO A 155 10.76 0.46 -2.76
C PRO A 155 10.72 0.85 -4.25
N ALA A 156 11.50 1.86 -4.62
CA ALA A 156 11.60 2.31 -6.02
C ALA A 156 12.56 1.44 -6.85
N TYR A 157 13.55 0.80 -6.21
CA TYR A 157 14.55 -0.05 -6.84
C TYR A 157 15.08 -1.08 -5.84
N PRO A 158 15.69 -2.22 -6.27
CA PRO A 158 16.09 -3.31 -5.36
C PRO A 158 17.05 -2.88 -4.24
N ALA A 159 18.00 -2.01 -4.54
CA ALA A 159 18.99 -1.54 -3.56
C ALA A 159 18.42 -0.54 -2.54
N ALA A 160 17.16 -0.09 -2.70
CA ALA A 160 16.52 0.83 -1.76
C ALA A 160 16.23 0.20 -0.39
N ILE A 161 16.14 -1.14 -0.31
CA ILE A 161 15.80 -1.82 0.95
C ILE A 161 16.95 -1.78 1.97
N PRO A 162 16.62 -1.65 3.27
CA PRO A 162 15.27 -1.55 3.85
C PRO A 162 14.68 -0.13 3.74
N VAL A 163 13.37 -0.05 3.40
CA VAL A 163 12.60 1.20 3.38
C VAL A 163 11.46 1.11 4.40
N ARG A 164 11.72 1.53 5.62
CA ARG A 164 10.74 1.50 6.70
C ARG A 164 10.22 2.90 6.99
N TYR A 165 8.90 3.11 6.98
CA TYR A 165 8.28 4.40 7.26
C TYR A 165 8.65 4.96 8.63
N ASN A 166 8.91 4.08 9.59
CA ASN A 166 9.22 4.41 10.98
C ASN A 166 10.71 4.28 11.34
N ASP A 167 11.60 4.27 10.35
CA ASP A 167 13.04 4.32 10.59
C ASP A 167 13.45 5.61 11.29
N ARG A 168 14.65 5.63 11.87
CA ARG A 168 15.19 6.82 12.47
C ARG A 168 15.81 7.70 11.40
N GLN A 169 15.84 9.00 11.64
CA GLN A 169 16.21 10.03 10.67
C GLN A 169 17.59 9.84 10.01
N SER A 170 18.49 9.05 10.63
CA SER A 170 19.83 8.74 10.08
C SER A 170 19.88 7.50 9.18
N ALA A 171 18.78 6.76 9.03
CA ALA A 171 18.75 5.47 8.33
C ALA A 171 18.40 5.57 6.84
N ALA A 172 18.06 6.74 6.33
CA ALA A 172 17.73 6.93 4.92
C ALA A 172 18.98 6.81 4.05
N HIS A 173 19.14 5.69 3.33
CA HIS A 173 20.17 5.55 2.31
C HIS A 173 19.65 6.15 1.00
N VAL A 174 20.26 7.27 0.61
CA VAL A 174 20.08 7.84 -0.73
C VAL A 174 21.35 7.55 -1.52
N TYR A 175 21.25 6.75 -2.57
CA TYR A 175 22.38 6.53 -3.48
C TYR A 175 22.54 7.75 -4.38
N LYS A 176 23.79 8.15 -4.63
CA LYS A 176 24.11 9.35 -5.42
C LYS A 176 23.60 9.28 -6.87
N ASP A 177 23.52 8.08 -7.39
CA ASP A 177 23.16 7.77 -8.78
C ASP A 177 21.73 7.21 -8.94
N ALA A 178 20.92 7.27 -7.88
CA ALA A 178 19.56 6.78 -7.90
C ALA A 178 18.56 7.88 -7.49
N ALA A 179 17.34 7.72 -7.94
CA ALA A 179 16.20 8.55 -7.54
C ALA A 179 15.80 8.27 -6.08
N GLU A 180 14.72 8.92 -5.63
CA GLU A 180 14.13 8.67 -4.30
C GLU A 180 13.88 7.18 -4.07
N PRO A 181 14.27 6.64 -2.90
CA PRO A 181 14.19 5.20 -2.63
C PRO A 181 12.76 4.67 -2.42
N ILE A 182 11.80 5.56 -2.19
CA ILE A 182 10.41 5.21 -1.89
C ILE A 182 9.53 5.48 -3.10
N LEU A 183 8.93 4.44 -3.64
CA LEU A 183 7.96 4.54 -4.74
C LEU A 183 6.59 5.00 -4.21
N ARG A 184 6.11 4.37 -3.14
CA ARG A 184 4.90 4.76 -2.39
C ARG A 184 5.10 4.46 -0.91
N GLY A 185 4.75 5.41 -0.06
CA GLY A 185 4.89 5.28 1.39
C GLY A 185 3.86 4.34 2.01
N PHE A 186 4.18 3.82 3.19
CA PHE A 186 3.22 3.16 4.08
C PHE A 186 2.02 4.10 4.32
N GLY A 187 0.81 3.56 4.31
CA GLY A 187 -0.42 4.32 4.50
C GLY A 187 -0.95 5.01 3.23
N TYR A 188 -0.21 4.96 2.09
CA TYR A 188 -0.69 5.53 0.84
C TYR A 188 -1.95 4.82 0.34
N GLY A 189 -2.89 5.58 -0.19
CA GLY A 189 -4.08 5.10 -0.88
C GLY A 189 -4.71 6.22 -1.71
N ALA A 190 -5.39 5.86 -2.79
CA ALA A 190 -5.98 6.78 -3.77
C ALA A 190 -7.48 6.53 -3.98
N GLY A 191 -8.20 6.06 -2.95
CA GLY A 191 -9.64 5.88 -2.98
C GLY A 191 -10.42 7.18 -2.73
N SER A 192 -11.70 7.06 -2.44
CA SER A 192 -12.62 8.20 -2.21
C SER A 192 -12.16 9.14 -1.10
N LEU A 193 -11.37 8.66 -0.13
CA LEU A 193 -10.77 9.51 0.91
C LEU A 193 -9.86 10.61 0.35
N ALA A 194 -9.31 10.46 -0.85
CA ALA A 194 -8.49 11.50 -1.47
C ALA A 194 -9.29 12.79 -1.79
N ALA A 195 -10.61 12.70 -1.86
CA ALA A 195 -11.50 13.84 -2.09
C ALA A 195 -12.05 14.45 -0.78
N VAL A 196 -11.72 13.88 0.38
CA VAL A 196 -12.10 14.44 1.68
C VAL A 196 -11.23 15.64 2.00
N THR A 197 -11.83 16.73 2.41
CA THR A 197 -11.13 17.88 2.96
C THR A 197 -11.18 17.86 4.48
N PHE A 198 -10.07 18.27 5.11
CA PHE A 198 -9.97 18.33 6.55
C PHE A 198 -9.85 19.78 7.02
N SER A 199 -10.47 20.10 8.17
CA SER A 199 -10.27 21.38 8.84
C SER A 199 -8.90 21.46 9.51
N GLU A 200 -8.60 22.60 10.11
CA GLU A 200 -7.44 22.76 10.97
C GLU A 200 -7.46 21.77 12.13
N MET A 201 -6.33 21.13 12.38
CA MET A 201 -6.16 20.16 13.47
C MET A 201 -5.88 20.86 14.80
N HIS A 202 -6.45 20.32 15.87
CA HIS A 202 -6.21 20.79 17.24
C HIS A 202 -5.71 19.64 18.11
N ALA A 203 -4.76 19.93 19.02
CA ALA A 203 -4.26 18.97 19.98
C ALA A 203 -4.53 19.47 21.41
N ASP A 204 -5.13 18.63 22.24
CA ASP A 204 -5.34 18.86 23.65
C ASP A 204 -4.51 17.85 24.48
N THR A 205 -3.65 18.39 25.34
CA THR A 205 -2.79 17.63 26.27
C THR A 205 -3.18 17.81 27.73
N GLN A 206 -4.24 18.58 28.02
CA GLN A 206 -4.60 18.98 29.38
C GLN A 206 -5.87 18.31 29.88
N SER A 207 -6.87 18.17 29.02
CA SER A 207 -8.19 17.65 29.41
C SER A 207 -8.20 16.13 29.59
N HIS A 208 -7.20 15.43 29.05
CA HIS A 208 -7.10 13.97 29.09
C HIS A 208 -5.75 13.53 29.66
N PRO A 209 -5.63 13.31 30.98
CA PRO A 209 -4.39 12.89 31.61
C PRO A 209 -3.85 11.59 31.00
N GLY A 210 -2.60 11.60 30.54
CA GLY A 210 -1.94 10.45 29.92
C GLY A 210 -2.20 10.25 28.43
N GLU A 211 -2.95 11.14 27.78
CA GLU A 211 -3.21 11.10 26.34
C GLU A 211 -2.99 12.46 25.67
N VAL A 212 -2.70 12.44 24.39
CA VAL A 212 -2.86 13.59 23.49
C VAL A 212 -4.13 13.35 22.68
N LEU A 213 -5.13 14.19 22.85
CA LEU A 213 -6.33 14.17 22.03
C LEU A 213 -6.09 15.07 20.80
N VAL A 214 -6.14 14.47 19.61
CA VAL A 214 -6.05 15.23 18.34
C VAL A 214 -7.42 15.23 17.67
N GLN A 215 -7.92 16.41 17.36
CA GLN A 215 -9.24 16.59 16.76
C GLN A 215 -9.15 17.27 15.40
N VAL A 216 -9.98 16.84 14.47
CA VAL A 216 -10.11 17.40 13.12
C VAL A 216 -11.52 17.13 12.61
N THR A 217 -12.07 18.02 11.78
CA THR A 217 -13.35 17.77 11.10
C THR A 217 -13.07 17.34 9.67
N ALA A 218 -13.58 16.17 9.29
CA ALA A 218 -13.62 15.70 7.90
C ALA A 218 -14.86 16.21 7.19
N HIS A 219 -14.73 16.53 5.91
CA HIS A 219 -15.81 16.97 5.04
C HIS A 219 -15.73 16.23 3.71
N ALA A 220 -16.73 15.37 3.44
CA ALA A 220 -16.84 14.66 2.17
C ALA A 220 -17.41 15.57 1.08
N ASP A 221 -17.02 15.30 -0.16
CA ASP A 221 -17.60 15.93 -1.34
C ASP A 221 -19.00 15.37 -1.68
N ASP A 222 -19.50 15.67 -2.88
CA ASP A 222 -20.81 15.24 -3.36
C ASP A 222 -20.92 13.72 -3.63
N HIS A 223 -19.85 12.97 -3.49
CA HIS A 223 -19.84 11.51 -3.73
C HIS A 223 -19.75 10.69 -2.44
N GLY A 224 -19.38 11.33 -1.32
CA GLY A 224 -19.09 10.63 -0.08
C GLY A 224 -17.70 9.97 -0.11
N ALA A 225 -17.31 9.34 1.00
CA ALA A 225 -16.01 8.70 1.12
C ALA A 225 -15.99 7.63 2.21
N ALA A 226 -15.24 6.54 1.98
CA ALA A 226 -15.01 5.52 2.98
C ALA A 226 -13.54 5.13 3.08
N GLY A 227 -13.07 4.83 4.28
CA GLY A 227 -11.72 4.32 4.52
C GLY A 227 -11.11 4.75 5.84
N ALA A 228 -9.86 4.32 6.06
CA ALA A 228 -9.10 4.64 7.26
C ALA A 228 -8.33 5.94 7.08
N VAL A 229 -8.48 6.86 8.02
CA VAL A 229 -7.64 8.04 8.19
C VAL A 229 -6.62 7.74 9.27
N ASN A 230 -5.34 7.89 8.94
CA ASN A 230 -4.23 7.56 9.80
C ASN A 230 -3.64 8.81 10.44
N LEU A 231 -3.35 8.74 11.72
CA LEU A 231 -2.58 9.76 12.42
C LEU A 231 -1.15 9.27 12.63
N PHE A 232 -0.19 10.02 12.10
CA PHE A 232 1.22 9.78 12.32
C PHE A 232 1.79 10.80 13.31
N ALA A 233 2.73 10.39 14.15
CA ALA A 233 3.45 11.26 15.04
C ALA A 233 4.96 11.24 14.75
N HIS A 234 5.57 12.42 14.80
CA HIS A 234 7.02 12.62 14.91
C HIS A 234 7.33 13.20 16.27
N VAL A 235 8.22 12.58 17.04
CA VAL A 235 8.58 13.02 18.38
C VAL A 235 10.01 13.52 18.38
N SER A 236 10.23 14.76 18.82
CA SER A 236 11.53 15.41 18.87
C SER A 236 11.83 16.01 20.25
N GLY A 237 13.08 16.41 20.49
CA GLY A 237 13.51 17.03 21.76
C GLY A 237 14.04 16.04 22.81
N GLY A 238 13.93 14.73 22.58
CA GLY A 238 14.46 13.71 23.47
C GLY A 238 15.95 13.39 23.25
N ARG A 239 16.47 12.40 23.99
CA ARG A 239 17.86 11.95 23.92
C ARG A 239 18.17 10.99 22.78
N ARG A 240 17.17 10.39 22.18
CA ARG A 240 17.32 9.45 21.06
C ARG A 240 17.06 10.16 19.73
N ILE A 241 17.67 9.66 18.67
CA ILE A 241 17.33 10.08 17.32
C ILE A 241 15.85 9.72 17.09
N PRO A 242 15.00 10.67 16.72
CA PRO A 242 13.58 10.43 16.53
C PRO A 242 13.31 9.47 15.36
N ARG A 243 12.16 8.82 15.39
CA ARG A 243 11.64 8.11 14.21
C ARG A 243 11.12 9.12 13.20
N LEU A 244 11.22 8.79 11.91
CA LEU A 244 10.70 9.64 10.84
C LEU A 244 9.19 9.85 11.00
N ALA A 245 8.45 8.77 11.26
CA ALA A 245 7.03 8.79 11.58
C ALA A 245 6.67 7.56 12.41
N MET A 246 5.59 7.64 13.17
CA MET A 246 4.98 6.52 13.87
C MET A 246 3.48 6.59 13.64
N LEU A 247 2.87 5.52 13.15
CA LEU A 247 1.42 5.39 13.16
C LEU A 247 0.96 5.25 14.61
N VAL A 248 0.23 6.24 15.11
CA VAL A 248 -0.18 6.30 16.52
C VAL A 248 -1.65 6.00 16.73
N ASP A 249 -2.48 6.33 15.74
CA ASP A 249 -3.90 6.00 15.75
C ASP A 249 -4.46 5.93 14.33
N SER A 250 -5.64 5.31 14.16
CA SER A 250 -6.34 5.19 12.88
C SER A 250 -7.85 5.11 13.11
N VAL A 251 -8.61 5.93 12.42
CA VAL A 251 -10.06 5.98 12.50
C VAL A 251 -10.67 5.63 11.14
N TYR A 252 -11.54 4.61 11.11
CA TYR A 252 -12.30 4.31 9.89
C TYR A 252 -13.50 5.24 9.79
N MET A 253 -13.70 5.81 8.61
CA MET A 253 -14.83 6.65 8.27
C MET A 253 -15.64 6.03 7.15
N ASP A 254 -16.94 6.30 7.18
CA ASP A 254 -17.88 6.09 6.08
C ASP A 254 -18.80 7.31 6.09
N LEU A 255 -18.58 8.21 5.13
CA LEU A 255 -19.23 9.51 5.03
C LEU A 255 -20.17 9.54 3.82
N ASN A 256 -21.39 9.97 4.03
CA ASN A 256 -22.30 10.27 2.94
C ASN A 256 -21.85 11.53 2.16
N ALA A 257 -22.43 11.72 0.98
CA ALA A 257 -22.22 12.92 0.17
C ALA A 257 -22.49 14.20 0.99
N GLY A 258 -21.52 15.13 1.02
CA GLY A 258 -21.58 16.38 1.75
C GLY A 258 -21.56 16.27 3.28
N GLU A 259 -21.36 15.08 3.83
CA GLU A 259 -21.33 14.89 5.29
C GLU A 259 -20.08 15.53 5.91
N ARG A 260 -20.30 16.13 7.09
CA ARG A 260 -19.24 16.60 7.98
C ARG A 260 -19.21 15.75 9.23
N ARG A 261 -18.02 15.32 9.66
CA ARG A 261 -17.85 14.50 10.86
C ARG A 261 -16.60 14.91 11.62
N ASP A 262 -16.78 15.12 12.92
CA ASP A 262 -15.65 15.34 13.82
C ASP A 262 -14.97 14.00 14.12
N ILE A 263 -13.65 14.00 14.00
CA ILE A 263 -12.78 12.86 14.28
C ILE A 263 -11.93 13.20 15.47
N ALA A 264 -11.82 12.26 16.39
CA ALA A 264 -10.94 12.33 17.54
C ALA A 264 -9.96 11.16 17.51
N PHE A 265 -8.67 11.44 17.60
CA PHE A 265 -7.61 10.46 17.78
C PHE A 265 -7.12 10.51 19.21
N HIS A 266 -7.04 9.36 19.86
CA HIS A 266 -6.61 9.20 21.23
C HIS A 266 -5.19 8.60 21.25
N VAL A 267 -4.19 9.44 21.48
CA VAL A 267 -2.79 9.02 21.43
C VAL A 267 -2.24 8.87 22.85
N PRO A 268 -2.09 7.64 23.36
CA PRO A 268 -1.50 7.41 24.67
C PRO A 268 -0.07 7.94 24.76
N CYS A 269 0.24 8.71 25.78
CA CYS A 269 1.56 9.32 25.95
C CYS A 269 2.69 8.29 26.08
N ASP A 270 2.39 7.07 26.52
CA ASP A 270 3.37 5.98 26.63
C ASP A 270 3.88 5.52 25.25
N ARG A 271 3.05 5.58 24.21
CA ARG A 271 3.49 5.34 22.81
C ARG A 271 4.48 6.37 22.30
N LEU A 272 4.48 7.57 22.88
CA LEU A 272 5.31 8.69 22.46
C LEU A 272 6.65 8.76 23.22
N ARG A 273 6.86 7.88 24.21
CA ARG A 273 8.04 7.86 25.09
C ARG A 273 9.33 7.28 24.49
N ASP A 274 9.33 6.82 23.26
CA ASP A 274 10.54 6.23 22.62
C ASP A 274 11.74 7.20 22.57
N VAL A 275 11.53 8.46 22.91
CA VAL A 275 12.52 9.53 22.75
C VAL A 275 13.20 9.96 24.06
N GLY A 276 12.78 9.46 25.23
CA GLY A 276 13.48 9.64 26.52
C GLY A 276 12.84 10.66 27.46
N ASP A 277 13.48 10.84 28.65
CA ASP A 277 13.03 11.75 29.70
C ASP A 277 13.25 13.21 29.31
N GLY A 278 12.26 14.05 29.50
CA GLY A 278 12.34 15.49 29.23
C GLY A 278 11.11 16.02 28.50
N GLN A 279 11.07 17.32 28.30
CA GLN A 279 10.05 17.94 27.46
C GLN A 279 10.25 17.48 26.02
N VAL A 280 9.24 16.86 25.43
CA VAL A 280 9.26 16.44 24.03
C VAL A 280 8.21 17.20 23.24
N GLN A 281 8.50 17.47 21.97
CA GLN A 281 7.54 17.99 21.03
C GLN A 281 7.00 16.83 20.19
N VAL A 282 5.70 16.74 20.10
CA VAL A 282 4.99 15.77 19.27
C VAL A 282 4.33 16.52 18.13
N THR A 283 4.76 16.22 16.91
CA THR A 283 4.10 16.73 15.70
C THR A 283 3.27 15.62 15.11
N CYS A 284 1.96 15.80 15.12
CA CYS A 284 1.00 14.88 14.52
C CYS A 284 0.63 15.33 13.11
N THR A 285 0.61 14.40 12.18
CA THR A 285 0.34 14.62 10.74
C THR A 285 -0.73 13.64 10.28
N LEU A 286 -1.77 14.16 9.63
CA LEU A 286 -2.85 13.34 9.10
C LEU A 286 -2.42 12.71 7.77
N ASP A 287 -2.57 11.40 7.64
CA ASP A 287 -2.20 10.61 6.45
C ASP A 287 -0.81 10.91 5.86
N GLY A 288 0.10 11.46 6.68
CA GLY A 288 1.42 11.88 6.22
C GLY A 288 1.44 13.20 5.42
N ASP A 289 0.31 13.88 5.33
CA ASP A 289 0.19 15.17 4.63
C ASP A 289 0.62 16.33 5.55
N SER A 290 1.68 17.02 5.17
CA SER A 290 2.22 18.16 5.92
C SER A 290 1.28 19.37 6.01
N THR A 291 0.23 19.43 5.20
CA THR A 291 -0.78 20.51 5.28
C THR A 291 -1.70 20.35 6.48
N HIS A 292 -1.89 19.12 6.97
CA HIS A 292 -2.72 18.80 8.13
C HIS A 292 -1.83 18.34 9.29
N THR A 293 -1.28 19.31 10.01
CA THR A 293 -0.28 19.09 11.06
C THR A 293 -0.62 19.89 12.32
N VAL A 294 -0.44 19.28 13.48
CA VAL A 294 -0.51 19.96 14.79
C VAL A 294 0.70 19.59 15.65
N THR A 295 1.21 20.52 16.41
CA THR A 295 2.32 20.28 17.35
C THR A 295 1.84 20.48 18.78
N ALA A 296 2.15 19.51 19.64
CA ALA A 296 1.90 19.55 21.07
C ALA A 296 3.22 19.37 21.84
N THR A 297 3.30 19.97 23.02
CA THR A 297 4.42 19.77 23.93
C THR A 297 3.94 18.88 25.08
N LEU A 298 4.65 17.78 25.32
CA LEU A 298 4.42 16.90 26.45
C LEU A 298 5.35 17.28 27.60
N PRO A 299 4.82 17.37 28.83
CA PRO A 299 5.66 17.60 30.00
C PRO A 299 6.58 16.41 30.28
N GLY A 300 7.77 16.67 30.83
CA GLY A 300 8.85 15.70 31.01
C GLY A 300 8.66 14.67 32.13
N GLU A 301 7.56 14.68 32.83
CA GLU A 301 7.26 13.75 33.91
C GLU A 301 5.90 13.08 33.68
N TYR A 302 5.94 11.87 33.13
CA TYR A 302 4.86 10.91 33.24
C TYR A 302 5.42 9.48 33.42
#